data_d255cf83956ea1536982ba9dcd253783
#
_entry.id   d255cf83956ea1536982ba9dcd253783
#
_cell.length_a   1.000
_cell.length_b   1.000
_cell.length_c   1.000
_cell.angle_alpha   90.00
_cell.angle_beta   90.00
_cell.angle_gamma   90.00
#
_symmetry.space_group_name_H-M   'P 1'
#
loop_
_entity.id
_entity.type
_entity.pdbx_description
1 polymer ?
#
loop_
_entity_poly.entity_id
_entity_poly.type
_entity_poly.pdbx_seq_one_letter_code
_entity_poly.pdbx_strand_id
1 'polypeptide(L)'
;MKKNRIYTLLTIILGVLALYIYAKPVYNLLSNLTLDYTKEVYLGGDNIVLDYLATNEDNTVSAVSEYATVGTITFIDKDGNFGAVGHSLDQYGFDNGNIYITPVDSVIKNSGKHIGEKNVIVDNWTKSGSIYRSDNKGVFGEFLADLSDKKILEVGMPKDIEKGEALLYTNVIGNEVRAYKVEIERVFYMRESQNIYIKVVDEELLKQTGGVIQGMSGSPIVQDGKIIGSLSHVDDKNPEYGYGLFITYMI
;
A
#
# COMPACT_ATOMS: atom_id res chain seq x y z
N MET A 1 48.29 -1.59 23.08
CA MET A 1 47.91 -2.18 21.76
C MET A 1 46.43 -2.53 21.59
N LYS A 2 45.71 -3.12 22.55
CA LYS A 2 44.27 -3.48 22.40
C LYS A 2 43.35 -2.26 22.23
N LYS A 3 43.57 -1.17 22.91
CA LYS A 3 42.72 0.03 22.88
C LYS A 3 42.69 0.70 21.50
N ASN A 4 43.81 0.79 20.80
CA ASN A 4 43.89 1.39 19.46
C ASN A 4 43.14 0.55 18.41
N ARG A 5 43.12 -0.78 18.53
CA ARG A 5 42.36 -1.66 17.61
C ARG A 5 40.84 -1.48 17.74
N ILE A 6 40.35 -1.25 18.96
CA ILE A 6 38.92 -0.99 19.21
C ILE A 6 38.51 0.34 18.58
N TYR A 7 39.31 1.41 18.74
CA TYR A 7 38.99 2.69 18.09
C TYR A 7 39.05 2.61 16.58
N THR A 8 40.02 1.90 16.00
CA THR A 8 40.08 1.69 14.55
C THR A 8 38.86 0.92 14.05
N LEU A 9 38.42 -0.13 14.75
CA LEU A 9 37.23 -0.90 14.39
C LEU A 9 35.96 -0.04 14.47
N LEU A 10 35.79 0.76 15.53
CA LEU A 10 34.67 1.69 15.68
C LEU A 10 34.65 2.75 14.57
N THR A 11 35.81 3.28 14.19
CA THR A 11 35.89 4.27 13.09
C THR A 11 35.49 3.65 11.75
N ILE A 12 35.88 2.40 11.48
CA ILE A 12 35.51 1.68 10.28
C ILE A 12 33.98 1.42 10.26
N ILE A 13 33.43 0.95 11.39
CA ILE A 13 31.98 0.70 11.51
C ILE A 13 31.19 1.99 11.29
N LEU A 14 31.58 3.09 11.91
CA LEU A 14 30.95 4.40 11.74
C LEU A 14 31.08 4.91 10.30
N GLY A 15 32.22 4.70 9.66
CA GLY A 15 32.43 5.04 8.26
C GLY A 15 31.53 4.25 7.31
N VAL A 16 31.40 2.94 7.52
CA VAL A 16 30.51 2.07 6.74
C VAL A 16 29.04 2.46 6.96
N LEU A 17 28.65 2.75 8.21
CA LEU A 17 27.30 3.19 8.54
C LEU A 17 26.99 4.55 7.88
N ALA A 18 27.92 5.48 7.91
CA ALA A 18 27.77 6.78 7.24
C ALA A 18 27.62 6.61 5.72
N LEU A 19 28.46 5.77 5.09
CA LEU A 19 28.34 5.45 3.67
C LEU A 19 26.98 4.83 3.33
N TYR A 20 26.47 3.92 4.15
CA TYR A 20 25.16 3.33 3.97
C TYR A 20 24.05 4.38 4.07
N ILE A 21 24.07 5.25 5.09
CA ILE A 21 23.06 6.31 5.31
C ILE A 21 23.03 7.31 4.14
N TYR A 22 24.17 7.66 3.57
CA TYR A 22 24.22 8.65 2.48
C TYR A 22 24.10 8.01 1.08
N ALA A 23 24.62 6.81 0.87
CA ALA A 23 24.57 6.16 -0.44
C ALA A 23 23.18 5.66 -0.81
N LYS A 24 22.42 5.14 0.16
CA LYS A 24 21.09 4.56 -0.10
C LYS A 24 20.08 5.58 -0.65
N PRO A 25 19.92 6.80 -0.07
CA PRO A 25 19.06 7.83 -0.66
C PRO A 25 19.48 8.24 -2.08
N VAL A 26 20.79 8.34 -2.34
CA VAL A 26 21.30 8.67 -3.68
C VAL A 26 21.02 7.54 -4.66
N TYR A 27 21.20 6.29 -4.25
CA TYR A 27 20.85 5.12 -5.05
C TYR A 27 19.35 5.11 -5.38
N ASN A 28 18.47 5.32 -4.41
CA ASN A 28 17.03 5.40 -4.64
C ASN A 28 16.67 6.52 -5.61
N LEU A 29 17.30 7.71 -5.47
CA LEU A 29 17.08 8.81 -6.39
C LEU A 29 17.47 8.41 -7.82
N LEU A 30 18.67 7.88 -8.01
CA LEU A 30 19.17 7.45 -9.33
C LEU A 30 18.29 6.34 -9.92
N SER A 31 17.98 5.32 -9.13
CA SER A 31 17.11 4.22 -9.55
C SER A 31 15.75 4.73 -10.03
N ASN A 32 15.08 5.56 -9.25
CA ASN A 32 13.76 6.09 -9.59
C ASN A 32 13.77 7.03 -10.81
N LEU A 33 14.89 7.73 -11.06
CA LEU A 33 15.02 8.62 -12.21
C LEU A 33 15.50 7.90 -13.49
N THR A 34 16.13 6.72 -13.35
CA THR A 34 16.68 5.96 -14.48
C THR A 34 15.88 4.72 -14.85
N LEU A 35 14.94 4.30 -13.97
CA LEU A 35 14.09 3.16 -14.24
C LEU A 35 13.26 3.40 -15.51
N ASP A 36 13.30 2.43 -16.42
CA ASP A 36 12.58 2.50 -17.69
C ASP A 36 12.20 1.08 -18.14
N TYR A 37 10.93 0.71 -17.93
CA TYR A 37 10.34 -0.52 -18.44
C TYR A 37 8.84 -0.34 -18.61
N THR A 38 8.25 -1.14 -19.48
CA THR A 38 6.81 -1.16 -19.68
C THR A 38 6.24 -2.42 -19.05
N LYS A 39 5.34 -2.26 -18.12
CA LYS A 39 4.57 -3.35 -17.49
C LYS A 39 3.11 -2.93 -17.43
N GLU A 40 2.23 -3.88 -17.69
CA GLU A 40 0.79 -3.69 -17.54
C GLU A 40 0.27 -4.55 -16.40
N VAL A 41 -0.71 -4.02 -15.68
CA VAL A 41 -1.36 -4.70 -14.56
C VAL A 41 -2.86 -4.44 -14.58
N TYR A 42 -3.63 -5.33 -13.99
CA TYR A 42 -5.04 -5.09 -13.69
C TYR A 42 -5.14 -4.11 -12.52
N LEU A 43 -5.96 -3.09 -12.67
CA LEU A 43 -6.23 -2.10 -11.65
C LEU A 43 -7.00 -2.73 -10.48
N GLY A 44 -6.50 -2.53 -9.27
CA GLY A 44 -7.16 -2.92 -8.03
C GLY A 44 -8.23 -1.91 -7.60
N GLY A 45 -8.29 -1.63 -6.33
CA GLY A 45 -9.27 -0.74 -5.68
C GLY A 45 -10.30 -1.51 -4.85
N ASP A 46 -10.35 -2.84 -5.00
CA ASP A 46 -11.25 -3.69 -4.23
C ASP A 46 -10.85 -3.69 -2.75
N ASN A 47 -11.86 -3.56 -1.91
CA ASN A 47 -11.69 -3.72 -0.47
C ASN A 47 -11.55 -5.19 -0.12
N ILE A 48 -10.57 -5.48 0.71
CA ILE A 48 -10.28 -6.84 1.18
C ILE A 48 -10.18 -6.90 2.69
N VAL A 49 -10.58 -8.02 3.23
CA VAL A 49 -10.16 -8.48 4.56
C VAL A 49 -8.95 -9.39 4.36
N LEU A 50 -7.89 -9.09 5.09
CA LEU A 50 -6.73 -9.94 5.22
C LEU A 50 -6.90 -10.73 6.51
N ASP A 51 -7.01 -12.05 6.38
CA ASP A 51 -7.08 -12.97 7.50
C ASP A 51 -5.79 -13.77 7.56
N TYR A 52 -5.02 -13.52 8.62
CA TYR A 52 -3.77 -14.21 8.85
C TYR A 52 -4.08 -15.51 9.57
N LEU A 53 -3.74 -16.61 8.93
CA LEU A 53 -3.85 -17.95 9.54
C LEU A 53 -2.91 -18.02 10.73
N ALA A 54 -3.44 -17.87 11.95
CA ALA A 54 -2.70 -18.22 13.14
C ALA A 54 -2.55 -19.75 13.17
N THR A 55 -1.36 -20.25 12.89
CA THR A 55 -1.04 -21.65 13.17
C THR A 55 -0.78 -21.77 14.67
N ASN A 56 -1.67 -22.44 15.39
CA ASN A 56 -1.35 -22.91 16.73
C ASN A 56 -0.25 -23.98 16.64
N GLU A 57 0.47 -24.25 17.72
CA GLU A 57 1.55 -25.25 17.78
C GLU A 57 1.14 -26.66 17.31
N ASP A 58 -0.16 -26.93 17.21
CA ASP A 58 -0.76 -28.19 16.76
C ASP A 58 -1.26 -28.17 15.31
N ASN A 59 -0.92 -27.13 14.50
CA ASN A 59 -1.40 -26.90 13.14
C ASN A 59 -2.94 -26.79 13.00
N THR A 60 -3.66 -26.50 14.06
CA THR A 60 -5.09 -26.22 13.97
C THR A 60 -5.29 -24.77 13.51
N VAL A 61 -6.11 -24.59 12.46
CA VAL A 61 -6.50 -23.27 11.96
C VAL A 61 -7.72 -22.80 12.75
N SER A 62 -7.59 -21.72 13.51
CA SER A 62 -8.76 -21.08 14.14
C SER A 62 -9.58 -20.36 13.07
N ALA A 63 -10.86 -20.69 12.98
CA ALA A 63 -11.79 -20.07 12.04
C ALA A 63 -12.16 -18.61 12.42
N VAL A 64 -11.76 -18.15 13.61
CA VAL A 64 -11.98 -16.78 14.09
C VAL A 64 -10.61 -16.19 14.42
N SER A 65 -10.07 -15.40 13.51
CA SER A 65 -8.82 -14.68 13.73
C SER A 65 -9.10 -13.38 14.47
N GLU A 66 -8.46 -13.17 15.62
CA GLU A 66 -8.42 -11.86 16.29
C GLU A 66 -7.56 -10.84 15.48
N TYR A 67 -6.99 -11.27 14.37
CA TYR A 67 -5.97 -10.56 13.58
C TYR A 67 -6.40 -10.28 12.13
N ALA A 68 -7.70 -10.17 11.88
CA ALA A 68 -8.16 -9.71 10.57
C ALA A 68 -7.97 -8.19 10.45
N THR A 69 -7.49 -7.73 9.31
CA THR A 69 -7.38 -6.30 9.00
C THR A 69 -8.01 -5.99 7.65
N VAL A 70 -8.43 -4.74 7.47
CA VAL A 70 -9.05 -4.24 6.24
C VAL A 70 -8.00 -3.50 5.43
N GLY A 71 -7.96 -3.76 4.13
CA GLY A 71 -7.09 -3.09 3.19
C GLY A 71 -7.71 -2.99 1.80
N THR A 72 -6.90 -2.60 0.84
CA THR A 72 -7.31 -2.46 -0.57
C THR A 72 -6.25 -3.12 -1.47
N ILE A 73 -6.69 -3.83 -2.53
CA ILE A 73 -5.80 -4.36 -3.57
C ILE A 73 -5.29 -3.18 -4.39
N THR A 74 -3.98 -3.13 -4.61
CA THR A 74 -3.36 -2.11 -5.47
C THR A 74 -3.38 -2.53 -6.92
N PHE A 75 -2.91 -3.72 -7.22
CA PHE A 75 -2.83 -4.28 -8.57
C PHE A 75 -2.90 -5.80 -8.55
N ILE A 76 -3.20 -6.38 -9.70
CA ILE A 76 -2.98 -7.80 -9.98
C ILE A 76 -2.17 -7.87 -11.28
N ASP A 77 -1.12 -8.68 -11.33
CA ASP A 77 -0.33 -8.87 -12.54
C ASP A 77 -0.97 -9.90 -13.49
N LYS A 78 -0.36 -10.09 -14.67
CA LYS A 78 -0.87 -11.03 -15.69
C LYS A 78 -0.78 -12.49 -15.27
N ASP A 79 0.05 -12.79 -14.29
CA ASP A 79 0.23 -14.15 -13.74
C ASP A 79 -0.73 -14.42 -12.56
N GLY A 80 -1.58 -13.45 -12.21
CA GLY A 80 -2.53 -13.54 -11.12
C GLY A 80 -1.96 -13.18 -9.75
N ASN A 81 -0.74 -12.64 -9.66
CA ASN A 81 -0.21 -12.18 -8.39
C ASN A 81 -0.73 -10.79 -8.06
N PHE A 82 -1.15 -10.59 -6.82
CA PHE A 82 -1.60 -9.27 -6.35
C PHE A 82 -0.57 -8.59 -5.45
N GLY A 83 -0.62 -7.25 -5.41
CA GLY A 83 -0.05 -6.42 -4.38
C GLY A 83 -1.14 -5.57 -3.71
N ALA A 84 -1.07 -5.42 -2.39
CA ALA A 84 -2.07 -4.73 -1.59
C ALA A 84 -1.44 -3.95 -0.43
N VAL A 85 -2.20 -3.05 0.19
CA VAL A 85 -1.90 -2.32 1.43
C VAL A 85 -0.80 -1.26 1.32
N GLY A 86 0.32 -1.51 0.60
CA GLY A 86 1.38 -0.51 0.38
C GLY A 86 2.23 -0.14 1.60
N HIS A 87 2.17 -0.91 2.68
CA HIS A 87 3.01 -0.77 3.88
C HIS A 87 3.14 -2.10 4.61
N SER A 88 4.06 -2.18 5.59
CA SER A 88 4.22 -3.36 6.41
C SER A 88 3.02 -3.61 7.33
N LEU A 89 2.72 -4.88 7.52
CA LEU A 89 1.86 -5.40 8.59
C LEU A 89 2.68 -6.21 9.61
N ASP A 90 3.99 -6.00 9.66
CA ASP A 90 4.96 -6.79 10.46
C ASP A 90 4.69 -6.83 11.96
N GLN A 91 3.95 -5.85 12.50
CA GLN A 91 3.57 -5.88 13.91
C GLN A 91 2.78 -7.14 14.30
N TYR A 92 2.34 -7.92 13.31
CA TYR A 92 1.58 -9.17 13.50
C TYR A 92 2.36 -10.44 13.11
N GLY A 93 3.56 -10.32 12.51
CA GLY A 93 4.49 -11.44 12.24
C GLY A 93 4.02 -12.45 11.19
N PHE A 94 3.24 -12.04 10.18
CA PHE A 94 2.54 -12.96 9.29
C PHE A 94 3.12 -13.03 7.89
N ASP A 95 3.61 -14.21 7.52
CA ASP A 95 4.09 -14.54 6.17
C ASP A 95 3.03 -15.25 5.30
N ASN A 96 1.91 -15.69 5.89
CA ASN A 96 0.87 -16.48 5.24
C ASN A 96 -0.52 -16.03 5.65
N GLY A 97 -1.50 -16.20 4.76
CA GLY A 97 -2.90 -15.86 5.07
C GLY A 97 -3.80 -15.98 3.86
N ASN A 98 -5.02 -15.53 4.02
CA ASN A 98 -5.99 -15.44 2.94
C ASN A 98 -6.48 -14.01 2.77
N ILE A 99 -6.97 -13.68 1.58
CA ILE A 99 -7.73 -12.47 1.33
C ILE A 99 -9.16 -12.81 0.92
N TYR A 100 -10.07 -11.94 1.32
CA TYR A 100 -11.50 -12.02 1.02
C TYR A 100 -11.94 -10.67 0.49
N ILE A 101 -12.43 -10.61 -0.76
CA ILE A 101 -13.08 -9.42 -1.27
C ILE A 101 -14.40 -9.26 -0.51
N THR A 102 -14.63 -8.08 0.04
CA THR A 102 -15.80 -7.81 0.87
C THR A 102 -16.36 -6.43 0.60
N PRO A 103 -17.71 -6.27 0.62
CA PRO A 103 -18.31 -4.96 0.56
C PRO A 103 -17.96 -4.12 1.78
N VAL A 104 -17.86 -2.83 1.57
CA VAL A 104 -17.84 -1.85 2.67
C VAL A 104 -19.28 -1.62 3.11
N ASP A 105 -19.61 -1.97 4.33
CA ASP A 105 -20.93 -1.77 4.93
C ASP A 105 -21.16 -0.30 5.27
N SER A 106 -20.21 0.27 5.99
CA SER A 106 -20.26 1.66 6.43
C SER A 106 -18.86 2.23 6.65
N VAL A 107 -18.78 3.54 6.82
CA VAL A 107 -17.53 4.22 7.16
C VAL A 107 -17.70 5.08 8.41
N ILE A 108 -16.69 5.07 9.26
CA ILE A 108 -16.52 6.06 10.32
C ILE A 108 -15.71 7.19 9.74
N LYS A 109 -16.29 8.41 9.74
CA LYS A 109 -15.65 9.61 9.20
C LYS A 109 -14.55 10.11 10.12
N ASN A 110 -13.49 10.68 9.55
CA ASN A 110 -12.49 11.44 10.30
C ASN A 110 -13.14 12.55 11.15
N SER A 111 -12.76 12.65 12.41
CA SER A 111 -13.37 13.59 13.37
C SER A 111 -12.37 14.59 13.99
N GLY A 112 -11.20 14.74 13.43
CA GLY A 112 -10.12 15.60 13.94
C GLY A 112 -9.38 15.07 15.17
N LYS A 113 -9.97 14.10 15.89
CA LYS A 113 -9.34 13.40 17.03
C LYS A 113 -9.06 11.92 16.73
N HIS A 114 -9.82 11.35 15.82
CA HIS A 114 -9.73 9.94 15.42
C HIS A 114 -9.69 9.85 13.92
N ILE A 115 -8.76 9.05 13.42
CA ILE A 115 -8.74 8.63 12.02
C ILE A 115 -9.94 7.71 11.81
N GLY A 116 -10.71 7.99 10.76
CA GLY A 116 -11.86 7.17 10.38
C GLY A 116 -11.45 5.80 9.85
N GLU A 117 -12.42 4.93 9.66
CA GLU A 117 -12.19 3.56 9.20
C GLU A 117 -13.35 3.05 8.34
N LYS A 118 -13.07 2.05 7.51
CA LYS A 118 -14.07 1.25 6.81
C LYS A 118 -14.55 0.14 7.72
N ASN A 119 -15.88 -0.03 7.83
CA ASN A 119 -16.50 -1.20 8.45
C ASN A 119 -16.95 -2.16 7.36
N VAL A 120 -16.69 -3.43 7.55
CA VAL A 120 -17.01 -4.49 6.59
C VAL A 120 -17.78 -5.61 7.28
N ILE A 121 -18.64 -6.27 6.51
CA ILE A 121 -19.35 -7.47 6.97
C ILE A 121 -18.92 -8.61 6.03
N VAL A 122 -18.34 -9.64 6.60
CA VAL A 122 -17.94 -10.83 5.85
C VAL A 122 -19.02 -11.89 6.03
N ASP A 123 -20.05 -11.84 5.20
CA ASP A 123 -21.19 -12.78 5.28
C ASP A 123 -20.81 -14.19 4.82
N ASN A 124 -19.96 -14.29 3.80
CA ASN A 124 -19.47 -15.55 3.26
C ASN A 124 -17.96 -15.46 3.05
N TRP A 125 -17.20 -16.26 3.78
CA TRP A 125 -15.75 -16.34 3.67
C TRP A 125 -15.30 -17.07 2.40
N THR A 126 -15.71 -16.55 1.22
CA THR A 126 -15.21 -17.07 -0.05
C THR A 126 -13.82 -16.51 -0.30
N LYS A 127 -12.84 -17.37 -0.19
CA LYS A 127 -11.44 -17.03 -0.40
C LYS A 127 -11.23 -16.44 -1.80
N SER A 128 -10.70 -15.22 -1.85
CA SER A 128 -10.39 -14.50 -3.09
C SER A 128 -8.90 -14.56 -3.45
N GLY A 129 -8.05 -15.01 -2.54
CA GLY A 129 -6.63 -15.17 -2.77
C GLY A 129 -5.87 -15.68 -1.54
N SER A 130 -4.59 -16.00 -1.74
CA SER A 130 -3.67 -16.47 -0.71
C SER A 130 -2.50 -15.49 -0.58
N ILE A 131 -2.12 -15.15 0.65
CA ILE A 131 -0.93 -14.34 0.95
C ILE A 131 0.27 -15.29 1.01
N TYR A 132 1.38 -14.92 0.38
CA TYR A 132 2.65 -15.64 0.46
C TYR A 132 3.82 -14.76 0.92
N ARG A 133 3.61 -13.43 1.03
CA ARG A 133 4.63 -12.49 1.50
C ARG A 133 3.99 -11.23 2.07
N SER A 134 4.50 -10.78 3.21
CA SER A 134 4.26 -9.44 3.75
C SER A 134 5.60 -8.80 4.09
N ASP A 135 5.81 -7.56 3.65
CA ASP A 135 7.03 -6.81 3.92
C ASP A 135 6.75 -5.29 3.99
N ASN A 136 7.80 -4.49 4.07
CA ASN A 136 7.68 -3.02 4.18
C ASN A 136 7.15 -2.34 2.90
N LYS A 137 6.80 -3.09 1.85
CA LYS A 137 6.21 -2.61 0.60
C LYS A 137 4.75 -2.99 0.47
N GLY A 138 4.27 -3.90 1.29
CA GLY A 138 2.88 -4.34 1.29
C GLY A 138 2.70 -5.82 1.52
N VAL A 139 1.52 -6.29 1.14
CA VAL A 139 1.12 -7.69 1.18
C VAL A 139 1.00 -8.20 -0.25
N PHE A 140 1.53 -9.38 -0.50
CA PHE A 140 1.59 -10.00 -1.83
C PHE A 140 1.08 -11.43 -1.78
N GLY A 141 0.42 -11.84 -2.86
CA GLY A 141 -0.18 -13.16 -2.91
C GLY A 141 -0.69 -13.55 -4.28
N GLU A 142 -1.37 -14.68 -4.35
CA GLU A 142 -2.06 -15.18 -5.53
C GLU A 142 -3.54 -14.81 -5.46
N PHE A 143 -4.08 -14.23 -6.52
CA PHE A 143 -5.46 -13.82 -6.67
C PHE A 143 -6.24 -14.90 -7.41
N LEU A 144 -7.39 -15.30 -6.89
CA LEU A 144 -8.16 -16.46 -7.38
C LEU A 144 -9.50 -16.07 -8.05
N ALA A 145 -9.93 -14.80 -7.92
CA ALA A 145 -11.19 -14.36 -8.50
C ALA A 145 -11.05 -13.98 -9.99
N ASP A 146 -12.18 -13.81 -10.66
CA ASP A 146 -12.22 -13.43 -12.08
C ASP A 146 -11.67 -12.01 -12.30
N LEU A 147 -10.91 -11.83 -13.37
CA LEU A 147 -10.28 -10.57 -13.77
C LEU A 147 -10.92 -9.96 -15.03
N SER A 148 -11.95 -10.60 -15.61
CA SER A 148 -12.52 -10.22 -16.91
C SER A 148 -13.04 -8.79 -16.97
N ASP A 149 -13.54 -8.26 -15.85
CA ASP A 149 -14.12 -6.91 -15.75
C ASP A 149 -13.10 -5.85 -15.27
N LYS A 150 -11.84 -6.27 -15.01
CA LYS A 150 -10.83 -5.35 -14.49
C LYS A 150 -10.12 -4.58 -15.61
N LYS A 151 -9.96 -3.28 -15.38
CA LYS A 151 -9.23 -2.40 -16.29
C LYS A 151 -7.73 -2.71 -16.23
N ILE A 152 -7.10 -2.81 -17.40
CA ILE A 152 -5.64 -2.94 -17.52
C ILE A 152 -5.04 -1.54 -17.68
N LEU A 153 -3.99 -1.24 -16.91
CA LEU A 153 -3.24 0.01 -16.97
C LEU A 153 -1.75 -0.27 -17.08
N GLU A 154 -1.03 0.66 -17.73
CA GLU A 154 0.41 0.69 -17.67
C GLU A 154 0.91 1.12 -16.29
N VAL A 155 2.07 0.62 -15.91
CA VAL A 155 2.80 1.07 -14.73
C VAL A 155 3.53 2.38 -15.06
N GLY A 156 3.28 3.42 -14.27
CA GLY A 156 3.97 4.69 -14.39
C GLY A 156 5.32 4.68 -13.67
N MET A 157 6.32 5.30 -14.28
CA MET A 157 7.66 5.42 -13.69
C MET A 157 7.73 6.60 -12.73
N PRO A 158 8.50 6.50 -11.63
CA PRO A 158 8.63 7.61 -10.67
C PRO A 158 9.06 8.92 -11.31
N LYS A 159 9.93 8.87 -12.32
CA LYS A 159 10.42 10.06 -13.07
C LYS A 159 9.34 10.83 -13.82
N ASP A 160 8.24 10.13 -14.17
CA ASP A 160 7.14 10.69 -14.97
C ASP A 160 6.00 11.23 -14.10
N ILE A 161 6.12 11.12 -12.77
CA ILE A 161 5.09 11.61 -11.84
C ILE A 161 5.19 13.12 -11.70
N GLU A 162 4.11 13.81 -12.03
CA GLU A 162 4.02 15.26 -11.94
C GLU A 162 3.11 15.70 -10.78
N LYS A 163 3.32 16.94 -10.31
CA LYS A 163 2.37 17.57 -9.37
C LYS A 163 1.07 17.91 -10.09
N GLY A 164 -0.04 17.83 -9.36
CA GLY A 164 -1.35 18.16 -9.88
C GLY A 164 -2.31 16.98 -9.84
N GLU A 165 -3.25 16.95 -10.77
CA GLU A 165 -4.38 16.02 -10.76
C GLU A 165 -3.94 14.56 -10.87
N ALA A 166 -4.60 13.71 -10.06
CA ALA A 166 -4.52 12.26 -10.11
C ALA A 166 -5.84 11.65 -9.59
N LEU A 167 -5.98 10.35 -9.71
CA LEU A 167 -7.16 9.61 -9.27
C LEU A 167 -6.77 8.57 -8.23
N LEU A 168 -7.55 8.48 -7.16
CA LEU A 168 -7.45 7.43 -6.16
C LEU A 168 -8.62 6.46 -6.37
N TYR A 169 -8.31 5.19 -6.61
CA TYR A 169 -9.32 4.16 -6.80
C TYR A 169 -9.57 3.39 -5.51
N THR A 170 -10.79 3.45 -5.01
CA THR A 170 -11.18 2.73 -3.79
C THR A 170 -12.69 2.55 -3.75
N ASN A 171 -13.19 1.62 -2.96
CA ASN A 171 -14.59 1.59 -2.59
C ASN A 171 -14.76 2.09 -1.15
N VAL A 172 -15.77 2.88 -0.90
CA VAL A 172 -16.11 3.40 0.42
C VAL A 172 -17.51 3.00 0.87
N ILE A 173 -18.28 2.41 -0.03
CA ILE A 173 -19.57 1.79 0.26
C ILE A 173 -19.87 0.68 -0.76
N GLY A 174 -20.40 -0.44 -0.30
CA GLY A 174 -20.71 -1.60 -1.16
C GLY A 174 -19.46 -2.18 -1.81
N ASN A 175 -19.60 -2.70 -3.04
CA ASN A 175 -18.53 -3.34 -3.83
C ASN A 175 -18.00 -2.45 -4.96
N GLU A 176 -18.58 -1.28 -5.19
CA GLU A 176 -18.23 -0.45 -6.34
C GLU A 176 -16.90 0.29 -6.09
N VAL A 177 -15.90 -0.05 -6.89
CA VAL A 177 -14.65 0.71 -6.95
C VAL A 177 -14.88 1.99 -7.74
N ARG A 178 -14.61 3.13 -7.13
CA ARG A 178 -14.74 4.46 -7.77
C ARG A 178 -13.41 5.18 -7.83
N ALA A 179 -13.30 6.07 -8.82
CA ALA A 179 -12.19 6.98 -8.98
C ALA A 179 -12.52 8.31 -8.31
N TYR A 180 -11.73 8.69 -7.31
CA TYR A 180 -11.86 9.95 -6.59
C TYR A 180 -10.70 10.89 -6.95
N LYS A 181 -10.98 12.18 -7.07
CA LYS A 181 -9.97 13.19 -7.40
C LYS A 181 -9.04 13.44 -6.23
N VAL A 182 -7.75 13.41 -6.53
CA VAL A 182 -6.68 13.80 -5.61
C VAL A 182 -5.70 14.72 -6.32
N GLU A 183 -4.92 15.47 -5.57
CA GLU A 183 -3.80 16.27 -6.08
C GLU A 183 -2.49 15.74 -5.54
N ILE A 184 -1.51 15.51 -6.40
CA ILE A 184 -0.14 15.21 -6.02
C ILE A 184 0.55 16.51 -5.62
N GLU A 185 0.82 16.66 -4.34
CA GLU A 185 1.46 17.86 -3.78
C GLU A 185 2.98 17.78 -3.84
N ARG A 186 3.53 16.58 -3.59
CA ARG A 186 4.99 16.35 -3.56
C ARG A 186 5.35 14.92 -3.93
N VAL A 187 6.54 14.77 -4.52
CA VAL A 187 7.19 13.49 -4.80
C VAL A 187 8.54 13.45 -4.11
N PHE A 188 8.81 12.35 -3.38
CA PHE A 188 10.02 12.16 -2.59
C PHE A 188 10.83 10.98 -3.12
N TYR A 189 11.68 11.21 -4.11
CA TYR A 189 12.43 10.17 -4.81
C TYR A 189 13.48 9.46 -3.96
N MET A 190 13.96 10.09 -2.89
CA MET A 190 15.03 9.56 -2.04
C MET A 190 14.52 8.68 -0.89
N ARG A 191 13.21 8.62 -0.66
CA ARG A 191 12.59 7.84 0.41
C ARG A 191 12.38 6.40 -0.01
N GLU A 192 12.39 5.48 0.96
CA GLU A 192 12.07 4.06 0.77
C GLU A 192 10.57 3.77 0.85
N SER A 193 9.82 4.69 1.43
CA SER A 193 8.36 4.67 1.58
C SER A 193 7.83 6.10 1.61
N GLN A 194 6.51 6.28 1.56
CA GLN A 194 5.88 7.60 1.61
C GLN A 194 6.43 8.54 0.52
N ASN A 195 6.47 8.03 -0.71
CA ASN A 195 7.10 8.71 -1.85
C ASN A 195 6.21 9.77 -2.49
N ILE A 196 4.88 9.55 -2.49
CA ILE A 196 3.89 10.41 -3.13
C ILE A 196 3.03 11.03 -2.02
N TYR A 197 3.04 12.36 -1.90
CA TYR A 197 2.17 13.08 -0.95
C TYR A 197 0.98 13.63 -1.71
N ILE A 198 -0.20 13.17 -1.36
CA ILE A 198 -1.46 13.52 -2.03
C ILE A 198 -2.39 14.30 -1.10
N LYS A 199 -3.25 15.12 -1.70
CA LYS A 199 -4.41 15.75 -1.08
C LYS A 199 -5.69 15.23 -1.71
N VAL A 200 -6.64 14.80 -0.92
CA VAL A 200 -8.00 14.50 -1.37
C VAL A 200 -8.71 15.80 -1.66
N VAL A 201 -9.18 15.98 -2.91
CA VAL A 201 -9.94 17.15 -3.35
C VAL A 201 -11.33 16.79 -3.85
N ASP A 202 -11.66 15.50 -3.90
CA ASP A 202 -12.96 14.99 -4.27
C ASP A 202 -14.02 15.32 -3.21
N GLU A 203 -15.03 16.11 -3.58
CA GLU A 203 -16.07 16.57 -2.64
C GLU A 203 -16.91 15.42 -2.09
N GLU A 204 -17.19 14.38 -2.91
CA GLU A 204 -17.98 13.24 -2.47
C GLU A 204 -17.19 12.41 -1.44
N LEU A 205 -15.91 12.12 -1.72
CA LEU A 205 -15.04 11.40 -0.79
C LEU A 205 -14.88 12.18 0.52
N LEU A 206 -14.58 13.48 0.45
CA LEU A 206 -14.46 14.33 1.65
C LEU A 206 -15.76 14.38 2.47
N LYS A 207 -16.91 14.41 1.80
CA LYS A 207 -18.21 14.37 2.48
C LYS A 207 -18.43 13.05 3.21
N GLN A 208 -18.05 11.92 2.59
CA GLN A 208 -18.27 10.58 3.13
C GLN A 208 -17.27 10.26 4.25
N THR A 209 -15.98 10.52 4.05
CA THR A 209 -14.89 10.03 4.88
C THR A 209 -14.13 11.12 5.63
N GLY A 210 -14.20 12.36 5.17
CA GLY A 210 -13.40 13.48 5.69
C GLY A 210 -11.92 13.38 5.32
N GLY A 211 -11.58 12.67 4.22
CA GLY A 211 -10.24 12.44 3.72
C GLY A 211 -9.84 10.96 3.71
N VAL A 212 -8.57 10.68 3.90
CA VAL A 212 -8.04 9.31 3.96
C VAL A 212 -8.43 8.66 5.28
N ILE A 213 -8.92 7.41 5.22
CA ILE A 213 -9.33 6.62 6.39
C ILE A 213 -8.65 5.24 6.39
N GLN A 214 -8.65 4.56 7.53
CA GLN A 214 -8.16 3.18 7.66
C GLN A 214 -8.97 2.25 6.74
N GLY A 215 -8.29 1.27 6.14
CA GLY A 215 -8.85 0.40 5.11
C GLY A 215 -8.67 0.93 3.67
N MET A 216 -8.29 2.20 3.47
CA MET A 216 -7.88 2.71 2.16
C MET A 216 -6.43 2.38 1.79
N SER A 217 -5.61 1.90 2.73
CA SER A 217 -4.25 1.44 2.46
C SER A 217 -4.26 0.39 1.34
N GLY A 218 -3.49 0.61 0.29
CA GLY A 218 -3.50 -0.17 -0.94
C GLY A 218 -4.26 0.46 -2.10
N SER A 219 -5.07 1.49 -1.89
CA SER A 219 -5.82 2.15 -2.96
C SER A 219 -4.88 2.64 -4.06
N PRO A 220 -5.06 2.21 -5.34
CA PRO A 220 -4.21 2.64 -6.45
C PRO A 220 -4.29 4.14 -6.69
N ILE A 221 -3.13 4.76 -6.90
CA ILE A 221 -3.00 6.15 -7.37
C ILE A 221 -2.69 6.09 -8.86
N VAL A 222 -3.52 6.76 -9.66
CA VAL A 222 -3.42 6.78 -11.12
C VAL A 222 -3.26 8.20 -11.61
N GLN A 223 -2.26 8.44 -12.47
CA GLN A 223 -2.04 9.71 -13.16
C GLN A 223 -1.85 9.45 -14.65
N ASP A 224 -2.48 10.23 -15.50
CA ASP A 224 -2.40 10.14 -16.97
C ASP A 224 -2.64 8.72 -17.52
N GLY A 225 -3.57 7.99 -16.88
CA GLY A 225 -3.92 6.63 -17.28
C GLY A 225 -2.94 5.55 -16.85
N LYS A 226 -1.92 5.87 -16.05
CA LYS A 226 -0.92 4.93 -15.52
C LYS A 226 -1.06 4.79 -14.01
N ILE A 227 -0.91 3.56 -13.50
CA ILE A 227 -0.80 3.33 -12.07
C ILE A 227 0.59 3.76 -11.60
N ILE A 228 0.66 4.75 -10.70
CA ILE A 228 1.92 5.35 -10.25
C ILE A 228 2.28 4.96 -8.81
N GLY A 229 1.29 4.55 -8.03
CA GLY A 229 1.52 4.23 -6.62
C GLY A 229 0.34 3.59 -5.93
N SER A 230 0.56 3.29 -4.68
CA SER A 230 -0.38 2.72 -3.72
C SER A 230 -0.49 3.65 -2.51
N LEU A 231 -1.69 4.06 -2.14
CA LEU A 231 -1.90 4.78 -0.88
C LEU A 231 -1.44 3.91 0.30
N SER A 232 -0.62 4.44 1.17
CA SER A 232 -0.04 3.68 2.27
C SER A 232 -0.40 4.20 3.66
N HIS A 233 -0.40 5.51 3.85
CA HIS A 233 -0.63 6.13 5.16
C HIS A 233 -1.48 7.40 5.04
N VAL A 234 -2.29 7.65 6.05
CA VAL A 234 -2.91 8.95 6.28
C VAL A 234 -1.89 9.91 6.89
N ASP A 235 -2.05 11.21 6.66
CA ASP A 235 -1.32 12.22 7.43
C ASP A 235 -2.06 12.46 8.76
N ASP A 236 -1.43 12.07 9.87
CA ASP A 236 -2.03 12.15 11.22
C ASP A 236 -2.43 13.57 11.64
N LYS A 237 -1.83 14.58 11.02
CA LYS A 237 -2.10 15.99 11.33
C LYS A 237 -3.26 16.56 10.53
N ASN A 238 -3.44 16.06 9.32
CA ASN A 238 -4.51 16.47 8.42
C ASN A 238 -4.96 15.29 7.54
N PRO A 239 -6.05 14.60 7.91
CA PRO A 239 -6.54 13.44 7.17
C PRO A 239 -6.96 13.69 5.72
N GLU A 240 -7.13 14.96 5.29
CA GLU A 240 -7.31 15.26 3.86
C GLU A 240 -6.08 14.89 3.03
N TYR A 241 -4.93 14.66 3.69
CA TYR A 241 -3.68 14.28 3.06
C TYR A 241 -3.30 12.83 3.37
N GLY A 242 -2.54 12.24 2.47
CA GLY A 242 -1.99 10.91 2.64
C GLY A 242 -0.67 10.73 1.89
N TYR A 243 -0.01 9.63 2.21
CA TYR A 243 1.23 9.24 1.56
C TYR A 243 1.02 7.96 0.77
N GLY A 244 1.58 7.92 -0.44
CA GLY A 244 1.65 6.74 -1.29
C GLY A 244 3.07 6.21 -1.44
N LEU A 245 3.15 4.92 -1.70
CA LEU A 245 4.37 4.22 -2.12
C LEU A 245 4.43 4.18 -3.64
N PHE A 246 5.62 4.35 -4.25
CA PHE A 246 5.77 4.12 -5.70
C PHE A 246 5.36 2.69 -6.07
N ILE A 247 4.58 2.55 -7.13
CA ILE A 247 4.16 1.24 -7.63
C ILE A 247 5.36 0.35 -7.99
N THR A 248 6.44 0.95 -8.50
CA THR A 248 7.68 0.25 -8.87
C THR A 248 8.43 -0.38 -7.70
N TYR A 249 8.04 -0.06 -6.46
CA TYR A 249 8.56 -0.73 -5.27
C TYR A 249 7.77 -1.99 -4.88
N MET A 250 6.57 -2.14 -5.45
CA MET A 250 5.68 -3.28 -5.17
C MET A 250 5.71 -4.36 -6.25
N ILE A 251 6.16 -4.02 -7.48
CA ILE A 251 6.14 -4.90 -8.66
C ILE A 251 7.48 -5.62 -8.86
#